data_5c95e7d9cd8d7382a6f7db3464d4e23a
#
_entry.id   5c95e7d9cd8d7382a6f7db3464d4e23a
#
_cell.length_a   1.000
_cell.length_b   1.000
_cell.length_c   1.000
_cell.angle_alpha   90.00
_cell.angle_beta   90.00
_cell.angle_gamma   90.00
#
_symmetry.space_group_name_H-M   'P 1'
#
loop_
_entity.id
_entity.type
_entity.pdbx_description
1 polymer ?
#
loop_
_entity_poly.entity_id
_entity_poly.type
_entity_poly.pdbx_seq_one_letter_code
_entity_poly.pdbx_strand_id
1 'polypeptide(L)'
;ETGTTFSEALFVKAIQTENAVILLDEMSRAHPEAHNILMTVLDEGQRYLRLDEAEGAPTVKVAKGVTFIATANIGNEYTATRVMDRALIDRFIIVEMDVLDSTEEADLLRYLYPKLDGKAIEGIAGIVGDTRIEIAGESPRISTHISTRASVEMAGLIYDGFTLEEAATVLIYPQYDAAGGLDSERTFVKQLVQKYIPTDADTDDLFNVEEEVS
;
A
#
# COMPACT_ATOMS: atom_id res chain seq x y z
N GLU A 1 13.07 47.41 -6.47
CA GLU A 1 12.35 46.48 -7.38
C GLU A 1 12.47 45.07 -6.80
N THR A 2 11.44 44.59 -6.12
CA THR A 2 11.35 43.20 -5.67
C THR A 2 10.84 42.37 -6.83
N GLY A 3 11.75 41.96 -7.72
CA GLY A 3 11.43 41.06 -8.82
C GLY A 3 11.06 39.68 -8.31
N THR A 4 9.93 39.15 -8.74
CA THR A 4 9.57 37.74 -8.50
C THR A 4 10.54 36.88 -9.30
N THR A 5 11.33 36.04 -8.59
CA THR A 5 12.26 35.11 -9.23
C THR A 5 11.53 33.81 -9.53
N PHE A 6 11.46 33.41 -10.79
CA PHE A 6 10.95 32.10 -11.20
C PHE A 6 11.93 31.01 -10.75
N SER A 7 11.43 30.03 -10.01
CA SER A 7 12.20 28.84 -9.63
C SER A 7 11.58 27.60 -10.28
N GLU A 8 12.35 26.88 -11.06
CA GLU A 8 11.89 25.63 -11.68
C GLU A 8 11.53 24.59 -10.62
N ALA A 9 10.31 24.06 -10.71
CA ALA A 9 9.85 22.98 -9.86
C ALA A 9 10.66 21.69 -10.11
N LEU A 10 10.68 20.80 -9.12
CA LEU A 10 11.40 19.52 -9.20
C LEU A 10 11.01 18.72 -10.45
N PHE A 11 9.74 18.68 -10.80
CA PHE A 11 9.24 17.97 -11.99
C PHE A 11 9.86 18.51 -13.28
N VAL A 12 9.96 19.83 -13.43
CA VAL A 12 10.58 20.48 -14.61
C VAL A 12 12.05 20.05 -14.74
N LYS A 13 12.79 20.04 -13.65
CA LYS A 13 14.19 19.59 -13.63
C LYS A 13 14.31 18.09 -13.94
N ALA A 14 13.43 17.26 -13.38
CA ALA A 14 13.44 15.83 -13.58
C ALA A 14 13.21 15.43 -15.05
N ILE A 15 12.25 16.07 -15.74
CA ILE A 15 11.99 15.77 -17.16
C ILE A 15 13.12 16.21 -18.10
N GLN A 16 14.00 17.11 -17.66
CA GLN A 16 15.18 17.56 -18.42
C GLN A 16 16.42 16.69 -18.14
N THR A 17 16.35 15.76 -17.18
CA THR A 17 17.47 14.88 -16.82
C THR A 17 17.42 13.62 -17.67
N GLU A 18 18.45 13.38 -18.48
CA GLU A 18 18.52 12.16 -19.32
C GLU A 18 18.46 10.88 -18.48
N ASN A 19 17.70 9.89 -18.97
CA ASN A 19 17.52 8.58 -18.35
C ASN A 19 16.88 8.63 -16.93
N ALA A 20 16.26 9.74 -16.55
CA ALA A 20 15.55 9.81 -15.27
C ALA A 20 14.35 8.86 -15.24
N VAL A 21 14.11 8.25 -14.10
CA VAL A 21 12.88 7.52 -13.80
C VAL A 21 12.06 8.39 -12.86
N ILE A 22 10.86 8.75 -13.29
CA ILE A 22 9.96 9.65 -12.57
C ILE A 22 8.76 8.85 -12.08
N LEU A 23 8.61 8.75 -10.76
CA LEU A 23 7.45 8.15 -10.11
C LEU A 23 6.37 9.22 -9.87
N LEU A 24 5.19 8.98 -10.42
CA LEU A 24 3.97 9.76 -10.20
C LEU A 24 3.07 8.97 -9.25
N ASP A 25 3.24 9.20 -7.96
CA ASP A 25 2.51 8.44 -6.94
C ASP A 25 1.10 8.97 -6.71
N GLU A 26 0.14 8.07 -6.49
CA GLU A 26 -1.28 8.38 -6.25
C GLU A 26 -1.94 9.28 -7.30
N MET A 27 -1.68 9.04 -8.58
CA MET A 27 -2.20 9.89 -9.68
C MET A 27 -3.72 10.06 -9.67
N SER A 28 -4.49 9.08 -9.21
CA SER A 28 -5.95 9.16 -9.09
C SER A 28 -6.43 10.24 -8.10
N ARG A 29 -5.54 10.76 -7.26
CA ARG A 29 -5.83 11.89 -6.32
C ARG A 29 -5.37 13.24 -6.84
N ALA A 30 -4.61 13.27 -7.92
CA ALA A 30 -4.08 14.52 -8.47
C ALA A 30 -5.21 15.43 -8.98
N HIS A 31 -4.93 16.74 -8.99
CA HIS A 31 -5.87 17.71 -9.55
C HIS A 31 -5.94 17.57 -11.08
N PRO A 32 -7.10 17.76 -11.73
CA PRO A 32 -7.26 17.66 -13.19
C PRO A 32 -6.27 18.49 -14.00
N GLU A 33 -5.87 19.66 -13.49
CA GLU A 33 -4.86 20.51 -14.13
C GLU A 33 -3.48 19.82 -14.23
N ALA A 34 -3.10 19.04 -13.21
CA ALA A 34 -1.87 18.24 -13.26
C ALA A 34 -1.95 17.16 -14.34
N HIS A 35 -3.13 16.56 -14.55
CA HIS A 35 -3.34 15.60 -15.63
C HIS A 35 -3.17 16.24 -17.00
N ASN A 36 -3.67 17.47 -17.20
CA ASN A 36 -3.51 18.21 -18.47
C ASN A 36 -2.05 18.47 -18.82
N ILE A 37 -1.23 18.80 -17.82
CA ILE A 37 0.22 18.98 -17.98
C ILE A 37 0.87 17.67 -18.47
N LEU A 38 0.45 16.54 -17.94
CA LEU A 38 1.01 15.24 -18.30
C LEU A 38 0.64 14.77 -19.70
N MET A 39 -0.46 15.27 -20.29
CA MET A 39 -0.90 14.87 -21.62
C MET A 39 0.17 15.08 -22.69
N THR A 40 0.84 16.23 -22.70
CA THR A 40 1.91 16.55 -23.67
C THR A 40 3.25 15.94 -23.30
N VAL A 41 3.52 15.83 -22.00
CA VAL A 41 4.77 15.24 -21.46
C VAL A 41 4.86 13.74 -21.76
N LEU A 42 3.75 13.01 -21.65
CA LEU A 42 3.68 11.56 -21.84
C LEU A 42 3.44 11.16 -23.32
N ASP A 43 2.97 12.07 -24.15
CA ASP A 43 2.66 11.80 -25.55
C ASP A 43 3.96 11.55 -26.36
N GLU A 44 4.09 10.39 -27.00
CA GLU A 44 5.30 10.00 -27.74
C GLU A 44 5.66 10.99 -28.87
N GLY A 45 4.65 11.62 -29.47
CA GLY A 45 4.86 12.57 -30.58
C GLY A 45 5.17 13.98 -30.11
N GLN A 46 4.95 14.31 -28.84
CA GLN A 46 5.09 15.67 -28.30
C GLN A 46 6.26 15.80 -27.33
N ARG A 47 6.23 15.08 -26.24
CA ARG A 47 7.32 15.02 -25.23
C ARG A 47 7.82 16.40 -24.81
N TYR A 48 6.91 17.31 -24.44
CA TYR A 48 7.26 18.64 -23.93
C TYR A 48 6.30 19.14 -22.84
N LEU A 49 6.79 20.08 -22.05
CA LEU A 49 6.04 20.87 -21.10
C LEU A 49 6.14 22.35 -21.47
N ARG A 50 5.02 23.06 -21.50
CA ARG A 50 4.99 24.52 -21.67
C ARG A 50 4.83 25.19 -20.31
N LEU A 51 5.69 26.17 -20.02
CA LEU A 51 5.68 26.93 -18.77
C LEU A 51 4.96 28.26 -19.00
N ASP A 52 3.64 28.23 -19.06
CA ASP A 52 2.82 29.41 -19.41
C ASP A 52 2.93 30.55 -18.38
N GLU A 53 3.28 30.23 -17.12
CA GLU A 53 3.46 31.20 -16.03
C GLU A 53 4.86 31.86 -16.02
N ALA A 54 5.80 31.35 -16.80
CA ALA A 54 7.13 31.92 -16.90
C ALA A 54 7.20 32.97 -17.98
N GLU A 55 8.05 34.00 -17.81
CA GLU A 55 8.28 35.03 -18.79
C GLU A 55 8.72 34.42 -20.13
N GLY A 56 8.01 34.77 -21.22
CA GLY A 56 8.25 34.20 -22.55
C GLY A 56 7.66 32.81 -22.78
N ALA A 57 6.93 32.24 -21.82
CA ALA A 57 6.27 30.92 -21.89
C ALA A 57 7.18 29.83 -22.54
N PRO A 58 8.36 29.55 -21.98
CA PRO A 58 9.31 28.63 -22.59
C PRO A 58 8.75 27.20 -22.63
N THR A 59 9.12 26.49 -23.69
CA THR A 59 8.80 25.06 -23.86
C THR A 59 10.00 24.23 -23.42
N VAL A 60 9.78 23.34 -22.45
CA VAL A 60 10.77 22.41 -21.92
C VAL A 60 10.56 21.04 -22.56
N LYS A 61 11.56 20.54 -23.25
CA LYS A 61 11.50 19.18 -23.85
C LYS A 61 11.85 18.11 -22.81
N VAL A 62 11.13 17.01 -22.86
CA VAL A 62 11.48 15.82 -22.09
C VAL A 62 12.77 15.23 -22.64
N ALA A 63 13.78 15.04 -21.80
CA ALA A 63 15.08 14.52 -22.19
C ALA A 63 14.99 13.05 -22.65
N LYS A 64 16.03 12.62 -23.36
CA LYS A 64 16.12 11.25 -23.86
C LYS A 64 16.16 10.24 -22.72
N GLY A 65 15.43 9.13 -22.88
CA GLY A 65 15.45 8.02 -21.92
C GLY A 65 14.64 8.28 -20.64
N VAL A 66 13.95 9.42 -20.51
CA VAL A 66 13.06 9.66 -19.37
C VAL A 66 11.89 8.68 -19.41
N THR A 67 11.72 7.95 -18.30
CA THR A 67 10.67 6.96 -18.11
C THR A 67 9.74 7.41 -16.96
N PHE A 68 8.44 7.24 -17.15
CA PHE A 68 7.43 7.56 -16.14
C PHE A 68 6.82 6.26 -15.61
N ILE A 69 6.73 6.16 -14.29
CA ILE A 69 5.98 5.13 -13.58
C ILE A 69 4.89 5.83 -12.79
N ALA A 70 3.68 5.32 -12.84
CA ALA A 70 2.56 5.90 -12.11
C ALA A 70 1.87 4.85 -11.24
N THR A 71 1.46 5.24 -10.03
CA THR A 71 0.54 4.45 -9.22
C THR A 71 -0.82 5.12 -9.17
N ALA A 72 -1.88 4.34 -9.24
CA ALA A 72 -3.24 4.85 -9.14
C ALA A 72 -4.18 3.75 -8.61
N ASN A 73 -5.14 4.14 -7.80
CA ASN A 73 -6.26 3.29 -7.46
C ASN A 73 -7.36 3.52 -8.49
N ILE A 74 -7.62 2.54 -9.35
CA ILE A 74 -8.59 2.61 -10.42
C ILE A 74 -9.70 1.60 -10.10
N GLY A 75 -10.92 2.09 -9.84
CA GLY A 75 -12.08 1.25 -9.52
C GLY A 75 -13.18 2.06 -8.83
N ASN A 76 -14.40 1.57 -8.92
CA ASN A 76 -15.55 2.21 -8.30
C ASN A 76 -15.59 2.05 -6.77
N GLU A 77 -14.82 1.12 -6.24
CA GLU A 77 -14.66 0.82 -4.81
C GLU A 77 -13.85 1.88 -4.05
N TYR A 78 -13.08 2.69 -4.76
CA TYR A 78 -12.24 3.73 -4.15
C TYR A 78 -12.98 5.07 -4.08
N THR A 79 -13.72 5.30 -3.00
CA THR A 79 -14.58 6.49 -2.80
C THR A 79 -13.83 7.83 -2.77
N ALA A 80 -12.53 7.82 -2.51
CA ALA A 80 -11.69 9.02 -2.46
C ALA A 80 -10.91 9.28 -3.76
N THR A 81 -11.07 8.46 -4.79
CA THR A 81 -10.36 8.61 -6.07
C THR A 81 -11.26 9.29 -7.10
N ARG A 82 -10.64 10.13 -7.93
CA ARG A 82 -11.31 10.72 -9.09
C ARG A 82 -11.23 9.75 -10.26
N VAL A 83 -12.27 9.72 -11.08
CA VAL A 83 -12.21 9.00 -12.37
C VAL A 83 -11.09 9.62 -13.19
N MET A 84 -10.06 8.84 -13.48
CA MET A 84 -8.96 9.29 -14.34
C MET A 84 -9.43 9.39 -15.79
N ASP A 85 -8.97 10.42 -16.49
CA ASP A 85 -9.24 10.58 -17.93
C ASP A 85 -8.66 9.38 -18.69
N ARG A 86 -9.50 8.76 -19.51
CA ARG A 86 -9.11 7.63 -20.34
C ARG A 86 -7.95 7.96 -21.27
N ALA A 87 -7.92 9.20 -21.80
CA ALA A 87 -6.82 9.64 -22.66
C ALA A 87 -5.47 9.69 -21.92
N LEU A 88 -5.48 9.95 -20.61
CA LEU A 88 -4.28 9.86 -19.78
C LEU A 88 -3.87 8.41 -19.53
N ILE A 89 -4.84 7.55 -19.22
CA ILE A 89 -4.63 6.11 -18.99
C ILE A 89 -4.03 5.45 -20.25
N ASP A 90 -4.54 5.79 -21.42
CA ASP A 90 -4.07 5.24 -22.72
C ASP A 90 -2.59 5.53 -23.03
N ARG A 91 -1.96 6.45 -22.29
CA ARG A 91 -0.51 6.76 -22.40
C ARG A 91 0.39 5.87 -21.54
N PHE A 92 -0.18 4.98 -20.76
CA PHE A 92 0.53 4.04 -19.90
C PHE A 92 0.28 2.60 -20.30
N ILE A 93 1.26 1.75 -20.06
CA ILE A 93 1.05 0.31 -20.00
C ILE A 93 0.52 0.00 -18.61
N ILE A 94 -0.67 -0.56 -18.54
CA ILE A 94 -1.34 -0.87 -17.27
C ILE A 94 -0.85 -2.23 -16.76
N VAL A 95 -0.44 -2.26 -15.50
CA VAL A 95 -0.18 -3.49 -14.75
C VAL A 95 -1.11 -3.48 -13.55
N GLU A 96 -2.06 -4.41 -13.53
CA GLU A 96 -2.92 -4.62 -12.37
C GLU A 96 -2.15 -5.35 -11.28
N MET A 97 -2.30 -4.89 -10.05
CA MET A 97 -1.67 -5.51 -8.88
C MET A 97 -2.77 -5.86 -7.87
N ASP A 98 -2.92 -7.14 -7.64
CA ASP A 98 -3.81 -7.67 -6.62
C ASP A 98 -3.18 -7.60 -5.22
N VAL A 99 -4.02 -7.79 -4.20
CA VAL A 99 -3.55 -8.01 -2.84
C VAL A 99 -2.89 -9.38 -2.75
N LEU A 100 -1.86 -9.51 -1.92
CA LEU A 100 -1.19 -10.80 -1.70
C LEU A 100 -2.16 -11.81 -1.06
N ASP A 101 -2.04 -13.07 -1.42
CA ASP A 101 -2.70 -14.15 -0.66
C ASP A 101 -1.96 -14.43 0.67
N SER A 102 -2.51 -15.31 1.51
CA SER A 102 -1.89 -15.62 2.81
C SER A 102 -0.49 -16.23 2.68
N THR A 103 -0.23 -16.98 1.62
CA THR A 103 1.08 -17.61 1.39
C THR A 103 2.11 -16.58 0.97
N GLU A 104 1.75 -15.72 0.01
CA GLU A 104 2.58 -14.62 -0.45
C GLU A 104 2.86 -13.60 0.66
N GLU A 105 1.85 -13.32 1.50
CA GLU A 105 1.99 -12.46 2.68
C GLU A 105 2.99 -13.07 3.69
N ALA A 106 2.89 -14.38 3.97
CA ALA A 106 3.83 -15.06 4.85
C ALA A 106 5.26 -15.06 4.28
N ASP A 107 5.42 -15.24 2.97
CA ASP A 107 6.73 -15.22 2.32
C ASP A 107 7.36 -13.83 2.38
N LEU A 108 6.57 -12.77 2.17
CA LEU A 108 7.01 -11.38 2.36
C LEU A 108 7.50 -11.14 3.80
N LEU A 109 6.71 -11.58 4.79
CA LEU A 109 7.07 -11.40 6.21
C LEU A 109 8.33 -12.19 6.59
N ARG A 110 8.52 -13.42 6.08
CA ARG A 110 9.75 -14.20 6.26
C ARG A 110 10.96 -13.51 5.66
N TYR A 111 10.79 -12.88 4.49
CA TYR A 111 11.85 -12.14 3.85
C TYR A 111 12.26 -10.90 4.65
N LEU A 112 11.29 -10.13 5.15
CA LEU A 112 11.55 -8.90 5.92
C LEU A 112 12.03 -9.17 7.35
N TYR A 113 11.51 -10.22 7.98
CA TYR A 113 11.79 -10.59 9.37
C TYR A 113 12.27 -12.04 9.47
N PRO A 114 13.46 -12.39 8.97
CA PRO A 114 13.93 -13.79 8.88
C PRO A 114 14.18 -14.47 10.23
N LYS A 115 14.16 -13.71 11.33
CA LYS A 115 14.33 -14.23 12.69
C LYS A 115 13.01 -14.30 13.47
N LEU A 116 11.91 -13.86 12.89
CA LEU A 116 10.60 -13.95 13.53
C LEU A 116 10.12 -15.40 13.53
N ASP A 117 9.48 -15.79 14.62
CA ASP A 117 8.92 -17.15 14.74
C ASP A 117 7.93 -17.46 13.61
N GLY A 118 8.04 -18.67 13.05
CA GLY A 118 7.19 -19.10 11.94
C GLY A 118 5.70 -19.10 12.27
N LYS A 119 5.32 -19.49 13.51
CA LYS A 119 3.92 -19.45 13.96
C LYS A 119 3.37 -18.02 14.01
N ALA A 120 4.19 -17.06 14.43
CA ALA A 120 3.80 -15.66 14.42
C ALA A 120 3.56 -15.14 12.99
N ILE A 121 4.44 -15.47 12.05
CA ILE A 121 4.29 -15.12 10.62
C ILE A 121 3.01 -15.73 10.05
N GLU A 122 2.78 -17.02 10.28
CA GLU A 122 1.57 -17.72 9.82
C GLU A 122 0.30 -17.13 10.45
N GLY A 123 0.36 -16.76 11.73
CA GLY A 123 -0.73 -16.10 12.43
C GLY A 123 -1.09 -14.75 11.80
N ILE A 124 -0.09 -13.88 11.55
CA ILE A 124 -0.31 -12.59 10.90
C ILE A 124 -0.88 -12.79 9.49
N ALA A 125 -0.25 -13.62 8.68
CA ALA A 125 -0.68 -13.87 7.30
C ALA A 125 -2.09 -14.48 7.23
N GLY A 126 -2.43 -15.37 8.19
CA GLY A 126 -3.77 -15.96 8.31
C GLY A 126 -4.82 -14.90 8.67
N ILE A 127 -4.55 -14.03 9.64
CA ILE A 127 -5.44 -12.92 10.02
C ILE A 127 -5.72 -12.03 8.81
N VAL A 128 -4.67 -11.61 8.10
CA VAL A 128 -4.77 -10.74 6.92
C VAL A 128 -5.56 -11.43 5.81
N GLY A 129 -5.23 -12.68 5.50
CA GLY A 129 -5.92 -13.49 4.50
C GLY A 129 -7.40 -13.68 4.79
N ASP A 130 -7.76 -14.00 6.04
CA ASP A 130 -9.16 -14.15 6.46
C ASP A 130 -9.97 -12.86 6.26
N THR A 131 -9.37 -11.67 6.52
CA THR A 131 -10.07 -10.40 6.25
C THR A 131 -10.26 -10.13 4.75
N ARG A 132 -9.31 -10.54 3.91
CA ARG A 132 -9.42 -10.42 2.45
C ARG A 132 -10.50 -11.35 1.89
N ILE A 133 -10.57 -12.58 2.40
CA ILE A 133 -11.63 -13.53 2.05
C ILE A 133 -13.00 -13.02 2.48
N GLU A 134 -13.11 -12.44 3.69
CA GLU A 134 -14.37 -11.89 4.21
C GLU A 134 -14.88 -10.76 3.31
N ILE A 135 -14.01 -9.83 2.90
CA ILE A 135 -14.39 -8.71 2.00
C ILE A 135 -14.81 -9.19 0.62
N ALA A 136 -14.21 -10.25 0.10
CA ALA A 136 -14.56 -10.82 -1.20
C ALA A 136 -15.89 -11.62 -1.18
N GLY A 137 -16.46 -11.85 -0.01
CA GLY A 137 -17.73 -12.57 0.15
C GLY A 137 -18.95 -11.76 -0.29
N GLU A 138 -20.08 -12.43 -0.47
CA GLU A 138 -21.35 -11.79 -0.90
C GLU A 138 -21.94 -10.82 0.13
N SER A 139 -21.66 -11.01 1.41
CA SER A 139 -22.19 -10.21 2.53
C SER A 139 -21.10 -9.99 3.59
N PRO A 140 -20.11 -9.16 3.30
CA PRO A 140 -18.99 -8.94 4.20
C PRO A 140 -19.45 -8.26 5.50
N ARG A 141 -18.89 -8.74 6.63
CA ARG A 141 -19.14 -8.19 7.98
C ARG A 141 -18.18 -7.06 8.34
N ILE A 142 -17.21 -6.78 7.49
CA ILE A 142 -16.24 -5.70 7.64
C ILE A 142 -16.19 -4.86 6.37
N SER A 143 -15.91 -3.59 6.50
CA SER A 143 -15.87 -2.62 5.39
C SER A 143 -14.51 -2.56 4.68
N THR A 144 -13.45 -3.03 5.32
CA THR A 144 -12.09 -3.02 4.78
C THR A 144 -11.29 -4.23 5.25
N HIS A 145 -10.35 -4.67 4.43
CA HIS A 145 -9.39 -5.72 4.81
C HIS A 145 -8.13 -5.10 5.44
N ILE A 146 -7.38 -5.93 6.16
CA ILE A 146 -6.07 -5.54 6.68
C ILE A 146 -5.08 -5.43 5.52
N SER A 147 -4.38 -4.30 5.43
CA SER A 147 -3.40 -4.06 4.39
C SER A 147 -2.07 -4.78 4.68
N THR A 148 -1.30 -5.08 3.62
CA THR A 148 0.08 -5.58 3.75
C THR A 148 0.98 -4.64 4.57
N ARG A 149 0.74 -3.32 4.53
CA ARG A 149 1.45 -2.38 5.40
C ARG A 149 1.20 -2.68 6.87
N ALA A 150 -0.05 -2.90 7.24
CA ALA A 150 -0.40 -3.22 8.64
C ALA A 150 0.17 -4.58 9.08
N SER A 151 0.25 -5.59 8.19
CA SER A 151 0.89 -6.86 8.51
C SER A 151 2.39 -6.72 8.77
N VAL A 152 3.08 -5.92 7.97
CA VAL A 152 4.50 -5.63 8.17
C VAL A 152 4.74 -4.89 9.49
N GLU A 153 3.87 -3.92 9.84
CA GLU A 153 3.93 -3.22 11.12
C GLU A 153 3.66 -4.17 12.30
N MET A 154 2.68 -5.08 12.17
CA MET A 154 2.44 -6.12 13.19
C MET A 154 3.67 -7.01 13.39
N ALA A 155 4.28 -7.47 12.29
CA ALA A 155 5.50 -8.28 12.35
C ALA A 155 6.65 -7.53 13.04
N GLY A 156 6.77 -6.22 12.79
CA GLY A 156 7.73 -5.35 13.47
C GLY A 156 7.52 -5.30 14.98
N LEU A 157 6.27 -5.07 15.43
CA LEU A 157 5.96 -5.05 16.87
C LEU A 157 6.25 -6.39 17.53
N ILE A 158 5.88 -7.51 16.89
CA ILE A 158 6.15 -8.85 17.45
C ILE A 158 7.65 -9.13 17.47
N TYR A 159 8.38 -8.69 16.47
CA TYR A 159 9.85 -8.78 16.46
C TYR A 159 10.49 -8.00 17.62
N ASP A 160 9.89 -6.87 18.02
CA ASP A 160 10.30 -6.06 19.17
C ASP A 160 9.82 -6.63 20.53
N GLY A 161 9.13 -7.78 20.54
CA GLY A 161 8.75 -8.51 21.73
C GLY A 161 7.30 -8.35 22.18
N PHE A 162 6.45 -7.70 21.39
CA PHE A 162 5.01 -7.64 21.65
C PHE A 162 4.34 -8.96 21.26
N THR A 163 3.26 -9.30 21.93
CA THR A 163 2.41 -10.44 21.55
C THR A 163 1.56 -10.10 20.32
N LEU A 164 1.04 -11.12 19.64
CA LEU A 164 0.12 -10.96 18.52
C LEU A 164 -1.13 -10.16 18.93
N GLU A 165 -1.66 -10.39 20.13
CA GLU A 165 -2.83 -9.70 20.66
C GLU A 165 -2.55 -8.21 20.93
N GLU A 166 -1.40 -7.89 21.52
CA GLU A 166 -0.98 -6.51 21.76
C GLU A 166 -0.80 -5.77 20.44
N ALA A 167 -0.12 -6.37 19.46
CA ALA A 167 0.05 -5.80 18.14
C ALA A 167 -1.30 -5.55 17.45
N ALA A 168 -2.21 -6.53 17.49
CA ALA A 168 -3.56 -6.37 16.94
C ALA A 168 -4.38 -5.29 17.66
N THR A 169 -4.22 -5.16 18.98
CA THR A 169 -4.92 -4.14 19.79
C THR A 169 -4.54 -2.72 19.35
N VAL A 170 -3.26 -2.52 19.03
CA VAL A 170 -2.74 -1.19 18.65
C VAL A 170 -2.97 -0.89 17.17
N LEU A 171 -2.71 -1.85 16.29
CA LEU A 171 -2.67 -1.61 14.85
C LEU A 171 -3.96 -1.97 14.12
N ILE A 172 -4.68 -3.00 14.57
CA ILE A 172 -5.78 -3.58 13.80
C ILE A 172 -7.14 -3.13 14.34
N TYR A 173 -7.42 -3.35 15.63
CA TYR A 173 -8.75 -3.07 16.18
C TYR A 173 -9.22 -1.62 16.02
N PRO A 174 -8.36 -0.59 16.08
CA PRO A 174 -8.78 0.80 15.86
C PRO A 174 -9.25 1.10 14.44
N GLN A 175 -8.90 0.28 13.45
CA GLN A 175 -9.29 0.47 12.05
C GLN A 175 -10.77 0.13 11.81
N TYR A 176 -11.43 -0.58 12.73
CA TYR A 176 -12.78 -1.10 12.60
C TYR A 176 -13.76 -0.41 13.55
N ASP A 177 -14.99 -0.20 13.08
CA ASP A 177 -16.03 0.42 13.87
C ASP A 177 -16.42 -0.49 15.06
N ALA A 178 -16.62 0.13 16.24
CA ALA A 178 -17.10 -0.51 17.45
C ALA A 178 -18.62 -0.36 17.63
N ALA A 179 -19.29 0.44 16.80
CA ALA A 179 -20.74 0.60 16.86
C ALA A 179 -21.45 -0.73 16.53
N GLY A 180 -22.47 -1.08 17.28
CA GLY A 180 -23.17 -2.37 17.14
C GLY A 180 -22.81 -3.42 18.20
N GLY A 181 -21.87 -3.13 19.10
CA GLY A 181 -21.55 -4.02 20.23
C GLY A 181 -21.01 -5.37 19.76
N LEU A 182 -21.71 -6.47 20.06
CA LEU A 182 -21.29 -7.83 19.69
C LEU A 182 -21.32 -8.09 18.19
N ASP A 183 -22.12 -7.36 17.44
CA ASP A 183 -22.24 -7.47 15.97
C ASP A 183 -21.38 -6.44 15.23
N SER A 184 -20.50 -5.71 15.94
CA SER A 184 -19.62 -4.71 15.34
C SER A 184 -18.50 -5.35 14.51
N GLU A 185 -18.01 -4.64 13.49
CA GLU A 185 -16.84 -5.03 12.72
C GLU A 185 -15.65 -5.36 13.63
N ARG A 186 -15.40 -4.51 14.63
CA ARG A 186 -14.31 -4.70 15.59
C ARG A 186 -14.44 -6.00 16.37
N THR A 187 -15.65 -6.35 16.80
CA THR A 187 -15.89 -7.61 17.52
C THR A 187 -15.63 -8.80 16.62
N PHE A 188 -16.07 -8.74 15.37
CA PHE A 188 -15.78 -9.78 14.40
C PHE A 188 -14.28 -9.96 14.19
N VAL A 189 -13.55 -8.87 13.97
CA VAL A 189 -12.08 -8.93 13.77
C VAL A 189 -11.36 -9.45 15.00
N LYS A 190 -11.80 -9.10 16.22
CA LYS A 190 -11.28 -9.68 17.44
C LYS A 190 -11.45 -11.19 17.49
N GLN A 191 -12.63 -11.71 17.14
CA GLN A 191 -12.89 -13.16 17.08
C GLN A 191 -11.99 -13.85 16.04
N LEU A 192 -11.73 -13.16 14.94
CA LEU A 192 -10.86 -13.65 13.88
C LEU A 192 -9.40 -13.73 14.36
N VAL A 193 -8.89 -12.70 15.01
CA VAL A 193 -7.53 -12.68 15.59
C VAL A 193 -7.37 -13.77 16.66
N GLN A 194 -8.40 -14.01 17.49
CA GLN A 194 -8.37 -15.06 18.54
C GLN A 194 -8.10 -16.47 18.01
N LYS A 195 -8.43 -16.78 16.75
CA LYS A 195 -8.12 -18.07 16.14
C LYS A 195 -6.61 -18.33 16.00
N TYR A 196 -5.82 -17.27 15.97
CA TYR A 196 -4.38 -17.31 15.73
C TYR A 196 -3.54 -17.00 16.97
N ILE A 197 -4.18 -16.73 18.10
CA ILE A 197 -3.50 -16.57 19.38
C ILE A 197 -3.25 -17.98 19.96
N PRO A 198 -1.98 -18.35 20.26
CA PRO A 198 -1.70 -19.63 20.90
C PRO A 198 -2.51 -19.78 22.20
N THR A 199 -3.17 -20.92 22.38
CA THR A 199 -3.78 -21.28 23.64
C THR A 199 -2.72 -21.87 24.58
N ASP A 200 -2.89 -21.74 25.90
CA ASP A 200 -1.94 -22.28 26.91
C ASP A 200 -1.62 -23.76 26.71
N ALA A 201 -2.47 -24.51 26.00
CA ALA A 201 -2.22 -25.91 25.63
C ALA A 201 -1.06 -26.11 24.64
N ASP A 202 -0.77 -25.07 23.79
CA ASP A 202 0.34 -25.11 22.83
C ASP A 202 1.69 -24.73 23.46
N THR A 203 1.68 -24.12 24.65
CA THR A 203 2.90 -23.73 25.37
C THR A 203 3.50 -24.88 26.19
N ASP A 204 2.73 -25.88 26.55
CA ASP A 204 3.24 -27.08 27.28
C ASP A 204 4.16 -27.95 26.42
N ASP A 205 4.02 -27.94 25.08
CA ASP A 205 4.91 -28.67 24.17
C ASP A 205 6.30 -28.04 24.02
N LEU A 206 6.48 -26.78 24.39
CA LEU A 206 7.77 -26.09 24.31
C LEU A 206 8.72 -26.43 25.46
N PHE A 207 8.25 -27.10 26.51
CA PHE A 207 9.05 -27.49 27.68
C PHE A 207 9.37 -28.98 27.78
N ASN A 208 8.88 -29.78 26.84
CA ASN A 208 9.29 -31.16 26.72
C ASN A 208 10.63 -31.27 25.97
N VAL A 209 11.70 -30.87 26.64
CA VAL A 209 13.05 -31.28 26.30
C VAL A 209 13.15 -32.74 26.75
N GLU A 210 13.15 -33.67 25.79
CA GLU A 210 13.52 -35.07 26.08
C GLU A 210 14.92 -35.05 26.67
N GLU A 211 15.02 -35.37 27.97
CA GLU A 211 16.29 -35.75 28.56
C GLU A 211 16.71 -37.09 27.89
N GLU A 212 17.63 -37.01 26.93
CA GLU A 212 18.40 -38.17 26.51
C GLU A 212 19.22 -38.64 27.72
N VAL A 213 18.69 -39.66 28.39
CA VAL A 213 19.42 -40.43 29.39
C VAL A 213 20.35 -41.35 28.64
N SER A 214 21.61 -41.17 28.90
CA SER A 214 22.81 -41.93 28.50
C SER A 214 22.73 -43.45 28.64
#